data_3b49656c0d15f22151aa569530fae7d4
#
_entry.id   3b49656c0d15f22151aa569530fae7d4
#
_cell.length_a   1.000
_cell.length_b   1.000
_cell.length_c   1.000
_cell.angle_alpha   90.00
_cell.angle_beta   90.00
_cell.angle_gamma   90.00
#
_symmetry.space_group_name_H-M   'P 1'
#
loop_
_entity.id
_entity.type
_entity.pdbx_description
1 polymer ?
#
loop_
_entity_poly.entity_id
_entity_poly.type
_entity_poly.pdbx_seq_one_letter_code
_entity_poly.pdbx_strand_id
1 'polypeptide(L)'
;MENPYDPQARKELGIYYHWDHAFYNGKYYMYFGIVPVVLLFLPYQLLTGNALTTYKATQIFTVGTILAIFALFDFLRKKFFPKMPFDLYLILSMVLSFVSVWYAIVAPALYCTAIMSAVCMEIISLNLMVRVVWDSEQKNGRKMAELSGSFLCASLAFGCRPTIALSGILQIMLFYLHLHELKSKKKSMKACLTAGI
;
A
#
# COMPACT_ATOMS: atom_id res chain seq x y z
N MET A 1 3.70 -21.44 33.65
CA MET A 1 2.33 -20.96 33.41
C MET A 1 1.68 -21.89 32.39
N GLU A 2 0.68 -22.66 32.79
CA GLU A 2 0.05 -23.67 31.90
C GLU A 2 -0.83 -23.01 30.84
N ASN A 3 -1.52 -21.93 31.19
CA ASN A 3 -2.34 -21.16 30.26
C ASN A 3 -1.87 -19.69 30.21
N PRO A 4 -1.18 -19.27 29.15
CA PRO A 4 -0.70 -17.89 29.02
C PRO A 4 -1.81 -16.87 28.78
N TYR A 5 -3.01 -17.32 28.48
CA TYR A 5 -4.17 -16.46 28.21
C TYR A 5 -5.07 -16.27 29.44
N ASP A 6 -4.78 -16.93 30.58
CA ASP A 6 -5.51 -16.74 31.82
C ASP A 6 -5.19 -15.37 32.45
N PRO A 7 -6.17 -14.46 32.55
CA PRO A 7 -5.95 -13.12 33.09
C PRO A 7 -5.61 -13.11 34.58
N GLN A 8 -6.14 -14.08 35.36
CA GLN A 8 -5.92 -14.16 36.80
C GLN A 8 -4.51 -14.65 37.07
N ALA A 9 -4.10 -15.76 36.46
CA ALA A 9 -2.76 -16.30 36.60
C ALA A 9 -1.66 -15.30 36.17
N ARG A 10 -1.91 -14.47 35.13
CA ARG A 10 -0.99 -13.41 34.74
C ARG A 10 -0.87 -12.31 35.78
N LYS A 11 -2.00 -11.89 36.35
CA LYS A 11 -2.05 -10.83 37.36
C LYS A 11 -1.32 -11.26 38.64
N GLU A 12 -1.49 -12.50 39.06
CA GLU A 12 -0.82 -13.08 40.21
C GLU A 12 0.70 -13.21 40.03
N LEU A 13 1.14 -13.54 38.82
CA LEU A 13 2.55 -13.66 38.46
C LEU A 13 3.21 -12.33 38.06
N GLY A 14 2.47 -11.22 38.03
CA GLY A 14 2.97 -9.91 37.61
C GLY A 14 3.44 -9.89 36.17
N ILE A 15 2.96 -10.79 35.30
CA ILE A 15 3.38 -10.90 33.91
C ILE A 15 2.65 -9.86 33.05
N TYR A 16 3.42 -9.01 32.37
CA TYR A 16 2.88 -8.05 31.42
C TYR A 16 2.34 -8.77 30.18
N TYR A 17 1.11 -8.46 29.80
CA TYR A 17 0.47 -9.02 28.61
C TYR A 17 0.62 -8.08 27.43
N HIS A 18 1.17 -8.59 26.34
CA HIS A 18 1.25 -7.87 25.08
C HIS A 18 0.01 -8.15 24.24
N TRP A 19 -0.88 -7.17 24.13
CA TRP A 19 -1.99 -7.21 23.20
C TRP A 19 -1.47 -7.37 21.77
N ASP A 20 -2.22 -8.04 20.91
CA ASP A 20 -1.87 -8.28 19.52
C ASP A 20 -0.61 -9.12 19.27
N HIS A 21 -0.22 -9.96 20.23
CA HIS A 21 0.87 -10.92 20.06
C HIS A 21 0.36 -12.35 20.23
N ALA A 22 0.86 -13.25 19.36
CA ALA A 22 0.68 -14.68 19.55
C ALA A 22 1.70 -15.20 20.55
N PHE A 23 1.26 -16.08 21.45
CA PHE A 23 2.15 -16.74 22.43
C PHE A 23 2.37 -18.18 21.99
N TYR A 24 3.64 -18.58 21.84
CA TYR A 24 4.02 -19.94 21.51
C TYR A 24 5.38 -20.31 22.11
N ASN A 25 5.50 -21.50 22.70
CA ASN A 25 6.73 -22.01 23.34
C ASN A 25 7.39 -21.01 24.31
N GLY A 26 6.61 -20.36 25.17
CA GLY A 26 7.14 -19.43 26.17
C GLY A 26 7.54 -18.06 25.63
N LYS A 27 7.30 -17.75 24.35
CA LYS A 27 7.66 -16.50 23.69
C LYS A 27 6.45 -15.84 23.03
N TYR A 28 6.47 -14.51 23.01
CA TYR A 28 5.51 -13.71 22.25
C TYR A 28 6.02 -13.45 20.84
N TYR A 29 5.16 -13.65 19.86
CA TYR A 29 5.43 -13.39 18.45
C TYR A 29 4.44 -12.35 17.94
N MET A 30 4.96 -11.36 17.23
CA MET A 30 4.14 -10.40 16.52
C MET A 30 3.70 -11.03 15.19
N TYR A 31 2.39 -11.05 14.91
CA TYR A 31 1.83 -11.61 13.66
C TYR A 31 1.69 -10.58 12.55
N PHE A 32 2.09 -9.32 12.80
CA PHE A 32 2.18 -8.31 11.77
C PHE A 32 3.38 -8.57 10.87
N GLY A 33 3.26 -8.13 9.60
CA GLY A 33 4.34 -8.32 8.65
C GLY A 33 5.61 -7.54 9.01
N ILE A 34 6.75 -8.07 8.60
CA ILE A 34 8.09 -7.51 8.88
C ILE A 34 8.40 -6.26 8.05
N VAL A 35 7.67 -6.02 6.97
CA VAL A 35 8.00 -4.97 5.99
C VAL A 35 8.07 -3.57 6.59
N PRO A 36 7.18 -3.09 7.46
CA PRO A 36 7.34 -1.78 8.10
C PRO A 36 8.63 -1.66 8.88
N VAL A 37 9.09 -2.76 9.50
CA VAL A 37 10.34 -2.79 10.26
C VAL A 37 11.52 -2.58 9.32
N VAL A 38 11.57 -3.31 8.22
CA VAL A 38 12.67 -3.24 7.24
C VAL A 38 12.67 -1.90 6.49
N LEU A 39 11.50 -1.35 6.16
CA LEU A 39 11.41 -0.12 5.38
C LEU A 39 11.64 1.15 6.20
N LEU A 40 11.28 1.16 7.48
CA LEU A 40 11.27 2.40 8.25
C LEU A 40 12.00 2.29 9.59
N PHE A 41 11.66 1.32 10.45
CA PHE A 41 12.23 1.26 11.80
C PHE A 41 13.72 0.93 11.78
N LEU A 42 14.13 -0.07 11.03
CA LEU A 42 15.52 -0.49 10.94
C LEU A 42 16.43 0.59 10.29
N PRO A 43 16.09 1.16 9.13
CA PRO A 43 16.89 2.26 8.56
C PRO A 43 16.99 3.47 9.48
N TYR A 44 15.90 3.84 10.14
CA TYR A 44 15.90 4.95 11.09
C TYR A 44 16.85 4.70 12.26
N GLN A 45 16.81 3.50 12.85
CA GLN A 45 17.69 3.12 13.96
C GLN A 45 19.17 3.08 13.54
N LEU A 46 19.46 2.55 12.36
CA LEU A 46 20.82 2.50 11.84
C LEU A 46 21.41 3.89 11.54
N LEU A 47 20.57 4.82 11.08
CA LEU A 47 21.01 6.18 10.72
C LEU A 47 21.10 7.11 11.92
N THR A 48 20.22 6.97 12.90
CA THR A 48 20.10 7.93 14.01
C THR A 48 20.59 7.37 15.35
N GLY A 49 20.79 6.06 15.45
CA GLY A 49 21.08 5.38 16.72
C GLY A 49 19.88 5.30 17.69
N ASN A 50 18.73 5.87 17.32
CA ASN A 50 17.55 5.97 18.17
C ASN A 50 16.39 5.08 17.67
N ALA A 51 15.54 4.63 18.59
CA ALA A 51 14.33 3.90 18.23
C ALA A 51 13.24 4.86 17.72
N LEU A 52 12.68 4.56 16.54
CA LEU A 52 11.51 5.27 16.03
C LEU A 52 10.26 4.89 16.82
N THR A 53 9.49 5.86 17.27
CA THR A 53 8.21 5.57 17.94
C THR A 53 7.15 5.11 16.93
N THR A 54 6.29 4.19 17.35
CA THR A 54 5.14 3.72 16.55
C THR A 54 4.27 4.88 16.05
N TYR A 55 4.06 5.89 16.89
CA TYR A 55 3.33 7.11 16.54
C TYR A 55 3.92 7.81 15.32
N LYS A 56 5.24 8.11 15.34
CA LYS A 56 5.93 8.75 14.22
C LYS A 56 5.93 7.89 12.96
N ALA A 57 6.12 6.58 13.12
CA ALA A 57 6.05 5.64 12.00
C ALA A 57 4.66 5.65 11.32
N THR A 58 3.60 5.60 12.13
CA THR A 58 2.22 5.67 11.63
C THR A 58 1.97 6.99 10.90
N GLN A 59 2.44 8.12 11.44
CA GLN A 59 2.30 9.43 10.78
C GLN A 59 3.01 9.49 9.42
N ILE A 60 4.23 8.94 9.30
CA ILE A 60 4.97 8.92 8.04
C ILE A 60 4.16 8.17 6.97
N PHE A 61 3.66 6.98 7.28
CA PHE A 61 2.84 6.21 6.34
C PHE A 61 1.48 6.87 6.05
N THR A 62 0.90 7.54 7.04
CA THR A 62 -0.34 8.34 6.87
C THR A 62 -0.14 9.47 5.86
N VAL A 63 0.94 10.24 5.99
CA VAL A 63 1.28 11.31 5.03
C VAL A 63 1.54 10.71 3.65
N GLY A 64 2.29 9.60 3.56
CA GLY A 64 2.52 8.88 2.31
C GLY A 64 1.20 8.44 1.64
N THR A 65 0.26 7.93 2.43
CA THR A 65 -1.08 7.54 1.95
C THR A 65 -1.85 8.73 1.37
N ILE A 66 -1.88 9.86 2.08
CA ILE A 66 -2.55 11.09 1.62
C ILE A 66 -1.95 11.55 0.28
N LEU A 67 -0.63 11.65 0.20
CA LEU A 67 0.05 12.07 -1.03
C LEU A 67 -0.22 11.11 -2.18
N ALA A 68 -0.24 9.80 -1.93
CA ALA A 68 -0.54 8.80 -2.94
C ALA A 68 -2.00 8.88 -3.44
N ILE A 69 -2.97 9.17 -2.55
CA ILE A 69 -4.38 9.40 -2.91
C ILE A 69 -4.49 10.63 -3.81
N PHE A 70 -3.88 11.76 -3.43
CA PHE A 70 -3.91 12.97 -4.25
C PHE A 70 -3.28 12.74 -5.63
N ALA A 71 -2.15 12.04 -5.70
CA ALA A 71 -1.49 11.72 -6.96
C ALA A 71 -2.34 10.81 -7.86
N LEU A 72 -3.01 9.80 -7.29
CA LEU A 72 -3.92 8.92 -8.01
C LEU A 72 -5.12 9.69 -8.57
N PHE A 73 -5.77 10.50 -7.73
CA PHE A 73 -6.93 11.29 -8.13
C PHE A 73 -6.59 12.37 -9.16
N ASP A 74 -5.42 13.02 -9.05
CA ASP A 74 -4.99 13.99 -10.06
C ASP A 74 -4.78 13.33 -11.43
N PHE A 75 -4.19 12.12 -11.45
CA PHE A 75 -4.06 11.37 -12.68
C PHE A 75 -5.44 10.98 -13.27
N LEU A 76 -6.34 10.43 -12.44
CA LEU A 76 -7.69 10.04 -12.86
C LEU A 76 -8.47 11.24 -13.36
N ARG A 77 -8.42 12.38 -12.67
CA ARG A 77 -9.04 13.62 -13.08
C ARG A 77 -8.57 14.04 -14.46
N LYS A 78 -7.26 14.16 -14.64
CA LYS A 78 -6.68 14.60 -15.91
C LYS A 78 -7.02 13.68 -17.07
N LYS A 79 -7.10 12.38 -16.81
CA LYS A 79 -7.33 11.37 -17.85
C LYS A 79 -8.81 11.20 -18.21
N PHE A 80 -9.68 11.10 -17.22
CA PHE A 80 -11.08 10.73 -17.44
C PHE A 80 -12.06 11.89 -17.25
N PHE A 81 -11.67 12.91 -16.48
CA PHE A 81 -12.53 14.04 -16.14
C PHE A 81 -11.82 15.39 -16.35
N PRO A 82 -11.34 15.69 -17.59
CA PRO A 82 -10.52 16.88 -17.84
C PRO A 82 -11.26 18.20 -17.56
N LYS A 83 -12.59 18.18 -17.57
CA LYS A 83 -13.44 19.35 -17.27
C LYS A 83 -13.79 19.50 -15.79
N MET A 84 -13.33 18.57 -14.92
CA MET A 84 -13.59 18.66 -13.49
C MET A 84 -12.90 19.88 -12.89
N PRO A 85 -13.62 20.74 -12.16
CA PRO A 85 -13.04 21.88 -11.45
C PRO A 85 -11.97 21.42 -10.45
N PHE A 86 -10.93 22.23 -10.29
CA PHE A 86 -9.84 21.91 -9.36
C PHE A 86 -10.31 21.81 -7.91
N ASP A 87 -11.25 22.68 -7.52
CA ASP A 87 -11.83 22.70 -6.16
C ASP A 87 -12.55 21.39 -5.84
N LEU A 88 -13.32 20.86 -6.78
CA LEU A 88 -14.00 19.57 -6.61
C LEU A 88 -12.99 18.43 -6.46
N TYR A 89 -11.91 18.43 -7.24
CA TYR A 89 -10.83 17.47 -7.09
C TYR A 89 -10.21 17.54 -5.67
N LEU A 90 -9.92 18.76 -5.18
CA LEU A 90 -9.35 18.94 -3.84
C LEU A 90 -10.31 18.42 -2.75
N ILE A 91 -11.58 18.78 -2.82
CA ILE A 91 -12.59 18.31 -1.84
C ILE A 91 -12.68 16.80 -1.83
N LEU A 92 -12.80 16.15 -2.98
CA LEU A 92 -12.89 14.69 -3.08
C LEU A 92 -11.62 14.01 -2.54
N SER A 93 -10.43 14.53 -2.90
CA SER A 93 -9.17 14.00 -2.42
C SER A 93 -9.01 14.15 -0.91
N MET A 94 -9.43 15.29 -0.34
CA MET A 94 -9.41 15.53 1.11
C MET A 94 -10.38 14.59 1.84
N VAL A 95 -11.61 14.46 1.37
CA VAL A 95 -12.62 13.58 1.99
C VAL A 95 -12.15 12.14 1.99
N LEU A 96 -11.66 11.63 0.84
CA LEU A 96 -11.17 10.27 0.75
C LEU A 96 -9.94 10.06 1.63
N SER A 97 -9.01 11.01 1.64
CA SER A 97 -7.84 10.95 2.51
C SER A 97 -8.26 10.91 3.97
N PHE A 98 -9.16 11.79 4.39
CA PHE A 98 -9.65 11.84 5.78
C PHE A 98 -10.27 10.51 6.20
N VAL A 99 -11.18 9.96 5.41
CA VAL A 99 -11.81 8.66 5.70
C VAL A 99 -10.78 7.54 5.79
N SER A 100 -9.77 7.56 4.93
CA SER A 100 -8.75 6.50 4.87
C SER A 100 -7.79 6.51 6.08
N VAL A 101 -7.53 7.69 6.67
CA VAL A 101 -6.50 7.83 7.71
C VAL A 101 -7.04 8.15 9.10
N TRP A 102 -8.33 8.48 9.21
CA TRP A 102 -8.98 8.93 10.45
C TRP A 102 -8.63 8.09 11.67
N TYR A 103 -8.81 6.77 11.57
CA TYR A 103 -8.57 5.87 12.67
C TYR A 103 -7.10 5.84 13.13
N ALA A 104 -6.18 5.88 12.19
CA ALA A 104 -4.74 5.87 12.48
C ALA A 104 -4.25 7.16 13.14
N ILE A 105 -4.94 8.28 12.90
CA ILE A 105 -4.64 9.57 13.55
C ILE A 105 -5.17 9.58 14.99
N VAL A 106 -6.39 9.09 15.21
CA VAL A 106 -7.06 9.14 16.52
C VAL A 106 -6.47 8.12 17.49
N ALA A 107 -6.13 6.92 17.02
CA ALA A 107 -5.62 5.83 17.84
C ALA A 107 -4.39 5.18 17.21
N PRO A 108 -3.21 5.82 17.21
CA PRO A 108 -2.00 5.33 16.55
C PRO A 108 -1.35 4.18 17.33
N ALA A 109 -2.01 3.04 17.35
CA ALA A 109 -1.51 1.81 17.95
C ALA A 109 -0.55 1.07 17.00
N LEU A 110 0.18 0.06 17.52
CA LEU A 110 1.16 -0.69 16.74
C LEU A 110 0.56 -1.35 15.49
N TYR A 111 -0.64 -1.90 15.59
CA TYR A 111 -1.34 -2.49 14.46
C TYR A 111 -1.75 -1.45 13.39
N CYS A 112 -1.94 -0.19 13.77
CA CYS A 112 -2.21 0.89 12.82
C CYS A 112 -1.01 1.16 11.92
N THR A 113 0.23 1.02 12.42
CA THR A 113 1.43 1.15 11.57
C THR A 113 1.44 0.08 10.47
N ALA A 114 1.11 -1.18 10.81
CA ALA A 114 1.04 -2.26 9.82
C ALA A 114 -0.09 -2.03 8.80
N ILE A 115 -1.24 -1.50 9.22
CA ILE A 115 -2.34 -1.15 8.31
C ILE A 115 -1.93 0.01 7.40
N MET A 116 -1.46 1.12 7.97
CA MET A 116 -1.14 2.33 7.20
C MET A 116 0.01 2.11 6.23
N SER A 117 1.03 1.33 6.61
CA SER A 117 2.10 0.96 5.70
C SER A 117 1.59 0.12 4.52
N ALA A 118 0.71 -0.85 4.78
CA ALA A 118 0.11 -1.67 3.73
C ALA A 118 -0.78 -0.84 2.79
N VAL A 119 -1.65 0.01 3.33
CA VAL A 119 -2.53 0.91 2.54
C VAL A 119 -1.70 1.88 1.71
N CYS A 120 -0.64 2.46 2.28
CA CYS A 120 0.27 3.35 1.56
C CYS A 120 0.89 2.65 0.35
N MET A 121 1.47 1.46 0.54
CA MET A 121 2.08 0.68 -0.53
C MET A 121 1.05 0.26 -1.58
N GLU A 122 -0.15 -0.13 -1.16
CA GLU A 122 -1.22 -0.53 -2.06
C GLU A 122 -1.70 0.62 -2.96
N ILE A 123 -1.90 1.82 -2.41
CA ILE A 123 -2.32 2.99 -3.19
C ILE A 123 -1.20 3.44 -4.14
N ILE A 124 0.07 3.37 -3.72
CA ILE A 124 1.21 3.63 -4.62
C ILE A 124 1.22 2.60 -5.76
N SER A 125 1.06 1.32 -5.45
CA SER A 125 0.98 0.25 -6.44
C SER A 125 -0.14 0.49 -7.44
N LEU A 126 -1.34 0.82 -6.97
CA LEU A 126 -2.49 1.12 -7.81
C LEU A 126 -2.24 2.34 -8.69
N ASN A 127 -1.63 3.41 -8.15
CA ASN A 127 -1.28 4.61 -8.91
C ASN A 127 -0.32 4.29 -10.07
N LEU A 128 0.71 3.50 -9.82
CA LEU A 128 1.65 3.06 -10.84
C LEU A 128 0.96 2.19 -11.90
N MET A 129 0.13 1.23 -11.50
CA MET A 129 -0.57 0.35 -12.42
C MET A 129 -1.55 1.10 -13.32
N VAL A 130 -2.31 2.04 -12.75
CA VAL A 130 -3.25 2.90 -13.49
C VAL A 130 -2.51 3.70 -14.57
N ARG A 131 -1.32 4.22 -14.29
CA ARG A 131 -0.47 4.91 -15.26
C ARG A 131 0.00 3.98 -16.36
N VAL A 132 0.45 2.77 -16.03
CA VAL A 132 0.85 1.76 -17.01
C VAL A 132 -0.26 1.47 -18.02
N VAL A 133 -1.50 1.36 -17.54
CA VAL A 133 -2.66 1.02 -18.37
C VAL A 133 -3.08 2.20 -19.25
N TRP A 134 -3.22 3.40 -18.69
CA TRP A 134 -3.90 4.52 -19.37
C TRP A 134 -3.00 5.65 -19.85
N ASP A 135 -1.71 5.69 -19.49
CA ASP A 135 -0.78 6.67 -20.05
C ASP A 135 -0.16 6.13 -21.34
N SER A 136 -0.79 6.48 -22.46
CA SER A 136 -0.38 6.04 -23.80
C SER A 136 0.90 6.72 -24.33
N GLU A 137 1.22 7.90 -23.82
CA GLU A 137 2.38 8.69 -24.29
C GLU A 137 3.69 8.31 -23.60
N GLN A 138 3.61 7.42 -22.62
CA GLN A 138 4.75 7.03 -21.83
C GLN A 138 5.76 6.19 -22.61
N LYS A 139 7.05 6.50 -22.44
CA LYS A 139 8.15 5.72 -23.03
C LYS A 139 8.17 4.29 -22.44
N ASN A 140 8.51 3.30 -23.26
CA ASN A 140 8.51 1.88 -22.86
C ASN A 140 9.36 1.59 -21.60
N GLY A 141 10.52 2.24 -21.46
CA GLY A 141 11.38 2.05 -20.28
C GLY A 141 10.71 2.52 -18.97
N ARG A 142 10.02 3.68 -19.01
CA ARG A 142 9.27 4.18 -17.86
C ARG A 142 8.07 3.28 -17.54
N LYS A 143 7.37 2.83 -18.56
CA LYS A 143 6.24 1.91 -18.42
C LYS A 143 6.64 0.61 -17.73
N MET A 144 7.80 0.05 -18.10
CA MET A 144 8.35 -1.15 -17.45
C MET A 144 8.75 -0.88 -16.00
N ALA A 145 9.38 0.26 -15.72
CA ALA A 145 9.75 0.65 -14.35
C ALA A 145 8.51 0.83 -13.46
N GLU A 146 7.46 1.49 -13.96
CA GLU A 146 6.21 1.66 -13.21
C GLU A 146 5.47 0.34 -13.00
N LEU A 147 5.48 -0.56 -13.99
CA LEU A 147 4.92 -1.91 -13.85
C LEU A 147 5.65 -2.71 -12.77
N SER A 148 6.98 -2.73 -12.82
CA SER A 148 7.81 -3.41 -11.81
C SER A 148 7.62 -2.80 -10.43
N GLY A 149 7.58 -1.46 -10.35
CA GLY A 149 7.32 -0.72 -9.11
C GLY A 149 5.93 -1.03 -8.53
N SER A 150 4.91 -1.16 -9.38
CA SER A 150 3.56 -1.54 -8.94
C SER A 150 3.56 -2.92 -8.28
N PHE A 151 4.13 -3.93 -8.92
CA PHE A 151 4.21 -5.27 -8.34
C PHE A 151 5.07 -5.32 -7.07
N LEU A 152 6.16 -4.57 -7.03
CA LEU A 152 6.98 -4.46 -5.83
C LEU A 152 6.18 -3.86 -4.66
N CYS A 153 5.47 -2.75 -4.88
CA CYS A 153 4.65 -2.13 -3.85
C CYS A 153 3.50 -3.04 -3.40
N ALA A 154 2.83 -3.77 -4.32
CA ALA A 154 1.81 -4.76 -3.96
C ALA A 154 2.38 -5.89 -3.08
N SER A 155 3.58 -6.39 -3.41
CA SER A 155 4.26 -7.41 -2.61
C SER A 155 4.65 -6.89 -1.22
N LEU A 156 5.10 -5.63 -1.14
CA LEU A 156 5.39 -4.98 0.13
C LEU A 156 4.11 -4.76 0.96
N ALA A 157 3.00 -4.41 0.33
CA ALA A 157 1.70 -4.29 1.02
C ALA A 157 1.27 -5.63 1.63
N PHE A 158 1.42 -6.74 0.89
CA PHE A 158 1.21 -8.09 1.43
C PHE A 158 2.11 -8.38 2.63
N GLY A 159 3.39 -8.04 2.53
CA GLY A 159 4.36 -8.23 3.60
C GLY A 159 4.17 -7.28 4.81
N CYS A 160 3.40 -6.19 4.66
CA CYS A 160 2.95 -5.36 5.79
C CYS A 160 1.74 -5.98 6.48
N ARG A 161 0.71 -6.32 5.72
CA ARG A 161 -0.53 -6.92 6.22
C ARG A 161 -1.23 -7.74 5.13
N PRO A 162 -1.21 -9.09 5.23
CA PRO A 162 -1.75 -9.97 4.19
C PRO A 162 -3.23 -9.73 3.84
N THR A 163 -4.04 -9.28 4.80
CA THR A 163 -5.47 -8.99 4.56
C THR A 163 -5.70 -7.86 3.56
N ILE A 164 -4.79 -6.88 3.48
CA ILE A 164 -4.90 -5.76 2.54
C ILE A 164 -4.56 -6.22 1.11
N ALA A 165 -3.80 -7.28 0.95
CA ALA A 165 -3.50 -7.85 -0.36
C ALA A 165 -4.73 -8.36 -1.12
N LEU A 166 -5.87 -8.54 -0.45
CA LEU A 166 -7.14 -8.83 -1.12
C LEU A 166 -7.57 -7.69 -2.07
N SER A 167 -7.18 -6.45 -1.78
CA SER A 167 -7.38 -5.31 -2.69
C SER A 167 -6.56 -5.43 -3.97
N GLY A 168 -5.50 -6.23 -3.97
CA GLY A 168 -4.67 -6.57 -5.13
C GLY A 168 -5.44 -7.21 -6.29
N ILE A 169 -6.68 -7.65 -6.06
CA ILE A 169 -7.60 -8.05 -7.13
C ILE A 169 -7.75 -6.93 -8.18
N LEU A 170 -7.76 -5.67 -7.77
CA LEU A 170 -7.85 -4.53 -8.67
C LEU A 170 -6.62 -4.45 -9.59
N GLN A 171 -5.42 -4.69 -9.07
CA GLN A 171 -4.19 -4.69 -9.87
C GLN A 171 -4.16 -5.87 -10.86
N ILE A 172 -4.68 -7.03 -10.48
CA ILE A 172 -4.81 -8.17 -11.39
C ILE A 172 -5.73 -7.82 -12.54
N MET A 173 -6.88 -7.20 -12.27
CA MET A 173 -7.81 -6.74 -13.30
C MET A 173 -7.16 -5.70 -14.23
N LEU A 174 -6.47 -4.70 -13.69
CA LEU A 174 -5.78 -3.68 -14.45
C LEU A 174 -4.64 -4.28 -15.29
N PHE A 175 -3.89 -5.21 -14.74
CA PHE A 175 -2.84 -5.92 -15.47
C PHE A 175 -3.41 -6.75 -16.63
N TYR A 176 -4.54 -7.42 -16.42
CA TYR A 176 -5.25 -8.13 -17.48
C TYR A 176 -5.68 -7.18 -18.62
N LEU A 177 -6.23 -6.02 -18.29
CA LEU A 177 -6.55 -4.98 -19.27
C LEU A 177 -5.32 -4.54 -20.07
N HIS A 178 -4.20 -4.32 -19.39
CA HIS A 178 -2.93 -3.97 -20.05
C HIS A 178 -2.46 -5.06 -21.03
N LEU A 179 -2.50 -6.34 -20.60
CA LEU A 179 -2.14 -7.47 -21.48
C LEU A 179 -3.07 -7.59 -22.69
N HIS A 180 -4.36 -7.37 -22.50
CA HIS A 180 -5.35 -7.40 -23.57
C HIS A 180 -5.07 -6.31 -24.61
N GLU A 181 -4.77 -5.07 -24.18
CA GLU A 181 -4.37 -3.98 -25.08
C GLU A 181 -3.11 -4.31 -25.87
N LEU A 182 -2.08 -4.86 -25.23
CA LEU A 182 -0.84 -5.26 -25.91
C LEU A 182 -1.10 -6.32 -26.97
N LYS A 183 -1.93 -7.33 -26.67
CA LYS A 183 -2.31 -8.35 -27.66
C LYS A 183 -3.08 -7.78 -28.84
N SER A 184 -4.01 -6.86 -28.58
CA SER A 184 -4.80 -6.18 -29.62
C SER A 184 -3.91 -5.36 -30.55
N LYS A 185 -2.98 -4.56 -30.00
CA LYS A 185 -2.01 -3.77 -30.79
C LYS A 185 -1.11 -4.66 -31.64
N LYS A 186 -0.62 -5.79 -31.09
CA LYS A 186 0.21 -6.74 -31.83
C LYS A 186 -0.56 -7.42 -32.97
N LYS A 187 -1.84 -7.73 -32.79
CA LYS A 187 -2.73 -8.30 -33.80
C LYS A 187 -3.00 -7.28 -34.92
N SER A 188 -3.28 -6.01 -34.58
CA SER A 188 -3.48 -4.94 -35.52
C SER A 188 -2.22 -4.70 -36.36
N MET A 189 -1.03 -4.62 -35.73
CA MET A 189 0.24 -4.45 -36.43
C MET A 189 0.55 -5.61 -37.42
N LYS A 190 0.25 -6.85 -37.01
CA LYS A 190 0.39 -8.00 -37.91
C LYS A 190 -0.58 -7.92 -39.09
N ALA A 191 -1.83 -7.52 -38.83
CA ALA A 191 -2.83 -7.35 -39.92
C ALA A 191 -2.42 -6.26 -40.93
N CYS A 192 -1.87 -5.13 -40.48
CA CYS A 192 -1.33 -4.09 -41.35
C CYS A 192 -0.15 -4.59 -42.19
N LEU A 193 0.78 -5.34 -41.56
CA LEU A 193 1.93 -5.94 -42.27
C LEU A 193 1.50 -6.98 -43.32
N THR A 194 0.45 -7.75 -43.05
CA THR A 194 -0.07 -8.73 -44.02
C THR A 194 -0.94 -8.12 -45.11
N ALA A 195 -1.51 -6.94 -44.84
CA ALA A 195 -2.29 -6.19 -45.87
C ALA A 195 -1.42 -5.36 -46.80
N GLY A 196 -0.10 -5.30 -46.62
CA GLY A 196 0.82 -4.60 -47.49
C GLY A 196 0.74 -3.06 -47.37
N ILE A 197 0.26 -2.54 -46.26
CA ILE A 197 0.17 -1.11 -45.95
C ILE A 197 1.27 -0.74 -44.95
#